data_6db6053d8d44154fd1e141e993e778b5
#
_entry.id   6db6053d8d44154fd1e141e993e778b5
#
_cell.length_a   1.000
_cell.length_b   1.000
_cell.length_c   1.000
_cell.angle_alpha   90.00
_cell.angle_beta   90.00
_cell.angle_gamma   90.00
#
_symmetry.space_group_name_H-M   'P 1'
#
loop_
_entity.id
_entity.type
_entity.pdbx_description
1 polymer ?
#
loop_
_entity_poly.entity_id
_entity_poly.type
_entity_poly.pdbx_seq_one_letter_code
_entity_poly.pdbx_strand_id
1 'polypeptide(L)' 'MEHDHVLQVLQKTGWRIEGKSGAAILLGLNPSTLRARMRKYGISRQ' A
#
# COMPACT_ATOMS: atom_id res chain seq x y z
N MET A 1 6.44 -8.98 -8.56
CA MET A 1 6.18 -7.68 -9.20
C MET A 1 5.67 -6.70 -8.18
N GLU A 2 5.86 -5.42 -8.41
CA GLU A 2 5.47 -4.39 -7.44
C GLU A 2 3.99 -4.44 -7.11
N HIS A 3 3.15 -4.67 -8.13
CA HIS A 3 1.71 -4.78 -7.92
C HIS A 3 1.39 -5.83 -6.84
N ASP A 4 1.93 -7.02 -7.01
CA ASP A 4 1.64 -8.12 -6.08
C ASP A 4 2.19 -7.82 -4.70
N HIS A 5 3.38 -7.25 -4.64
CA HIS A 5 4.00 -6.92 -3.36
C HIS A 5 3.18 -5.87 -2.60
N VAL A 6 2.75 -4.83 -3.29
CA VAL A 6 1.92 -3.79 -2.68
C VAL A 6 0.62 -4.40 -2.17
N LEU A 7 -0.02 -5.24 -2.98
CA LEU A 7 -1.27 -5.87 -2.58
C LEU A 7 -1.09 -6.75 -1.35
N GLN A 8 -0.02 -7.55 -1.31
CA GLN A 8 0.26 -8.40 -0.16
C GLN A 8 0.43 -7.58 1.11
N VAL A 9 1.18 -6.49 1.03
CA VAL A 9 1.42 -5.65 2.20
C VAL A 9 0.13 -4.99 2.67
N LEU A 10 -0.70 -4.53 1.74
CA LEU A 10 -2.00 -3.93 2.09
C LEU A 10 -2.90 -4.95 2.79
N GLN A 11 -2.96 -6.17 2.28
CA GLN A 11 -3.75 -7.22 2.91
C GLN A 11 -3.21 -7.54 4.31
N LYS A 12 -1.90 -7.56 4.47
CA LYS A 12 -1.27 -7.85 5.75
C LYS A 12 -1.53 -6.77 6.78
N THR A 13 -1.62 -5.51 6.35
CA THR A 13 -1.86 -4.38 7.24
C THR A 13 -3.33 -4.02 7.39
N GLY A 14 -4.23 -4.82 6.82
CA GLY A 14 -5.66 -4.53 6.87
C GLY A 14 -6.02 -3.27 6.09
N TRP A 15 -5.30 -3.01 5.00
CA TRP A 15 -5.52 -1.85 4.13
C TRP A 15 -5.19 -0.51 4.80
N ARG A 16 -4.43 -0.55 5.89
CA ARG A 16 -3.97 0.66 6.54
C ARG A 16 -2.80 1.23 5.74
N ILE A 17 -2.87 2.50 5.40
CA ILE A 17 -1.84 3.16 4.60
C ILE A 17 -0.89 3.97 5.48
N GLU A 18 -1.43 4.73 6.42
CA GLU A 18 -0.65 5.63 7.26
C GLU A 18 -0.38 5.04 8.63
N GLY A 19 0.53 5.68 9.36
CA GLY A 19 0.84 5.29 10.73
C GLY A 19 1.90 4.20 10.81
N LYS A 20 2.24 3.85 12.04
CA LYS A 20 3.32 2.89 12.29
C LYS A 20 3.03 1.49 11.77
N SER A 21 1.76 1.13 11.71
CA SER A 21 1.35 -0.18 11.21
C SER A 21 0.87 -0.12 9.77
N GLY A 22 1.08 1.00 9.10
CA GLY A 22 0.60 1.20 7.74
C GLY A 22 1.47 0.56 6.69
N ALA A 23 0.87 0.32 5.52
CA ALA A 23 1.58 -0.30 4.41
C ALA A 23 2.70 0.60 3.89
N ALA A 24 2.52 1.92 3.95
CA ALA A 24 3.55 2.83 3.44
C ALA A 24 4.87 2.64 4.16
N ILE A 25 4.83 2.51 5.49
CA ILE A 25 6.06 2.31 6.27
C ILE A 25 6.70 0.97 5.92
N LEU A 26 5.91 -0.09 5.80
CA LEU A 26 6.45 -1.40 5.46
C LEU A 26 7.04 -1.42 4.06
N LEU A 27 6.53 -0.59 3.16
CA LEU A 27 7.05 -0.50 1.80
C LEU A 27 8.16 0.54 1.66
N GLY A 28 8.43 1.32 2.71
CA GLY A 28 9.42 2.38 2.65
C GLY A 28 9.00 3.55 1.78
N LEU A 29 7.70 3.81 1.70
CA LEU A 29 7.14 4.87 0.87
C LEU A 29 6.40 5.90 1.71
N ASN A 30 6.24 7.11 1.17
CA ASN A 30 5.32 8.09 1.75
C ASN A 30 3.88 7.65 1.47
N PRO A 31 2.93 7.98 2.36
CA PRO A 31 1.53 7.61 2.10
C PRO A 31 1.01 8.14 0.76
N SER A 32 1.37 9.36 0.38
CA SER A 32 0.93 9.91 -0.91
C SER A 32 1.50 9.12 -2.09
N THR A 33 2.75 8.67 -1.98
CA THR A 33 3.38 7.86 -3.01
C THR A 33 2.68 6.50 -3.12
N LEU A 34 2.37 5.90 -1.97
CA LEU A 34 1.66 4.62 -1.99
C LEU A 34 0.27 4.76 -2.62
N ARG A 35 -0.46 5.82 -2.29
CA ARG A 35 -1.77 6.05 -2.89
C ARG A 35 -1.67 6.22 -4.40
N ALA A 36 -0.64 6.94 -4.87
CA ALA A 36 -0.43 7.11 -6.30
C ALA A 36 -0.17 5.77 -6.98
N ARG A 37 0.62 4.91 -6.36
CA ARG A 37 0.90 3.60 -6.93
C ARG A 37 -0.32 2.70 -6.93
N MET A 38 -1.13 2.76 -5.87
CA MET A 38 -2.38 2.02 -5.82
C MET A 38 -3.29 2.44 -6.98
N ARG A 39 -3.38 3.74 -7.23
CA ARG A 39 -4.17 4.25 -8.34
C ARG A 39 -3.62 3.77 -9.68
N LYS A 40 -2.30 3.82 -9.83
CA LYS A 40 -1.64 3.37 -11.06
C LYS A 40 -1.95 1.91 -11.36
N TYR A 41 -1.98 1.07 -10.34
CA TYR A 41 -2.19 -0.36 -10.52
C TYR A 41 -3.66 -0.78 -10.39
N GLY A 42 -4.54 0.16 -10.13
CA GLY A 42 -5.95 -0.16 -9.94
C GLY A 42 -6.24 -0.93 -8.67
N ILE A 43 -5.39 -0.78 -7.66
CA ILE A 43 -5.57 -1.45 -6.38
C ILE A 43 -6.48 -0.59 -5.51
N SER A 44 -7.56 -1.16 -5.04
CA SER A 44 -8.45 -0.47 -4.12
C SER A 44 -9.05 -1.46 -3.15
N ARG A 45 -9.43 -0.95 -1.99
CA ARG A 45 -10.11 -1.75 -0.99
C ARG A 45 -11.52 -2.08 -1.48
N GLN A 46 -11.88 -3.33 -1.29
CA GLN A 46 -13.23 -3.77 -1.66
C GLN A 46 -14.14 -3.89 -0.46
#